data_03ccbb59b0ea8bb64fc1e1bd693ad8ab
#
_entry.id   03ccbb59b0ea8bb64fc1e1bd693ad8ab
#
_cell.length_a   1.000
_cell.length_b   1.000
_cell.length_c   1.000
_cell.angle_alpha   90.00
_cell.angle_beta   90.00
_cell.angle_gamma   90.00
#
_symmetry.space_group_name_H-M   'P 1'
#
loop_
_entity.id
_entity.type
_entity.pdbx_description
1 polymer ?
#
loop_
_entity_poly.entity_id
_entity_poly.type
_entity_poly.pdbx_seq_one_letter_code
_entity_poly.pdbx_strand_id
1 'polypeptide(L)'
;IMESLRVKLVLWALLLFPFLGTAQYTEIEVKNIIAQASEQDLVIENSRLLQENFFHFADLISDKLLEINPESANYKYRKGFIELEMRHNYVKAIELFSTSTGNIDKNYDMYSIKEGAVPADIFYHLGRAYHLNEDFENAVKNYSFFIEQSDKRSELIPEANKRKIQCEVAKKLMANPENVNVVNLGDSINTEYADFSSNISLDGRALYFTSRRPWADGESNNFRDPMLNHFPEDIYQAQLDGENDWHDTKRMSMCKPNINEATVSVSIDERRVYTYNDKSGLGDIYYSDFLNGEFSPIVPVKTDKVNTGERWETHYTVSPDGNSIFFVSDREGDMGKEIFTSWKMEYLSKEFFISL
;
A
#
# COMPACT_ATOMS: atom_id res chain seq x y z
N ILE A 1 0.62 -38.51 18.14
CA ILE A 1 2.08 -38.50 17.84
C ILE A 1 2.31 -38.33 16.33
N MET A 2 1.55 -39.01 15.45
CA MET A 2 1.72 -38.85 13.98
C MET A 2 1.18 -37.52 13.42
N GLU A 3 0.11 -36.95 14.00
CA GLU A 3 -0.46 -35.66 13.57
C GLU A 3 0.43 -34.46 13.98
N SER A 4 0.99 -34.50 15.21
CA SER A 4 1.94 -33.46 15.64
C SER A 4 3.24 -33.46 14.82
N LEU A 5 3.61 -34.61 14.24
CA LEU A 5 4.76 -34.72 13.35
C LEU A 5 4.48 -34.10 11.95
N ARG A 6 3.23 -34.20 11.47
CA ARG A 6 2.82 -33.60 10.20
C ARG A 6 2.79 -32.06 10.25
N VAL A 7 2.27 -31.48 11.33
CA VAL A 7 2.29 -30.03 11.54
C VAL A 7 3.73 -29.52 11.68
N LYS A 8 4.57 -30.20 12.44
CA LYS A 8 6.01 -29.89 12.52
C LYS A 8 6.73 -30.04 11.19
N LEU A 9 6.37 -31.04 10.37
CA LEU A 9 6.93 -31.22 9.03
C LEU A 9 6.49 -30.13 8.04
N VAL A 10 5.25 -29.62 8.14
CA VAL A 10 4.78 -28.50 7.34
C VAL A 10 5.48 -27.20 7.75
N LEU A 11 5.58 -26.93 9.07
CA LEU A 11 6.35 -25.79 9.60
C LEU A 11 7.86 -25.88 9.25
N TRP A 12 8.45 -27.09 9.33
CA TRP A 12 9.86 -27.30 8.94
C TRP A 12 10.09 -27.26 7.43
N ALA A 13 9.13 -27.70 6.61
CA ALA A 13 9.22 -27.57 5.17
C ALA A 13 9.17 -26.11 4.72
N LEU A 14 8.40 -25.27 5.42
CA LEU A 14 8.35 -23.81 5.18
C LEU A 14 9.63 -23.09 5.61
N LEU A 15 10.33 -23.58 6.65
CA LEU A 15 11.62 -23.05 7.10
C LEU A 15 12.83 -23.47 6.23
N LEU A 16 12.70 -24.52 5.39
CA LEU A 16 13.80 -25.07 4.59
C LEU A 16 13.79 -24.65 3.12
N PHE A 17 12.81 -23.85 2.65
CA PHE A 17 12.74 -23.37 1.27
C PHE A 17 12.73 -21.84 1.18
N PRO A 18 13.87 -21.15 1.38
CA PRO A 18 13.91 -19.70 1.17
C PRO A 18 14.03 -19.28 -0.31
N PHE A 19 14.03 -20.22 -1.29
CA PHE A 19 14.37 -19.87 -2.68
C PHE A 19 13.73 -20.73 -3.77
N LEU A 20 12.44 -21.11 -3.65
CA LEU A 20 11.73 -21.69 -4.81
C LEU A 20 10.28 -21.21 -4.82
N GLY A 21 9.99 -20.19 -5.61
CA GLY A 21 8.65 -19.74 -5.96
C GLY A 21 7.85 -19.27 -4.74
N THR A 22 7.32 -18.09 -4.78
CA THR A 22 6.38 -17.56 -3.79
C THR A 22 5.30 -18.59 -3.52
N ALA A 23 5.49 -19.45 -2.51
CA ALA A 23 4.41 -20.26 -1.94
C ALA A 23 3.43 -19.25 -1.35
N GLN A 24 2.46 -18.88 -2.15
CA GLN A 24 1.44 -17.92 -1.79
C GLN A 24 0.61 -18.57 -0.69
N TYR A 25 0.73 -18.07 0.55
CA TYR A 25 -0.14 -18.47 1.63
C TYR A 25 -1.58 -18.31 1.19
N THR A 26 -2.36 -19.33 1.41
CA THR A 26 -3.80 -19.25 1.23
C THR A 26 -4.46 -19.05 2.59
N GLU A 27 -5.59 -18.39 2.63
CA GLU A 27 -6.38 -18.22 3.86
C GLU A 27 -6.78 -19.57 4.48
N ILE A 28 -6.96 -20.61 3.64
CA ILE A 28 -7.24 -21.98 4.09
C ILE A 28 -6.06 -22.57 4.88
N GLU A 29 -4.84 -22.36 4.39
CA GLU A 29 -3.62 -22.83 5.10
C GLU A 29 -3.46 -22.15 6.45
N VAL A 30 -3.67 -20.82 6.51
CA VAL A 30 -3.61 -20.08 7.78
C VAL A 30 -4.72 -20.53 8.74
N LYS A 31 -5.93 -20.74 8.29
CA LYS A 31 -7.02 -21.31 9.11
C LYS A 31 -6.69 -22.71 9.64
N ASN A 32 -6.03 -23.55 8.84
CA ASN A 32 -5.57 -24.86 9.28
C ASN A 32 -4.46 -24.76 10.34
N ILE A 33 -3.54 -23.80 10.21
CA ILE A 33 -2.52 -23.49 11.23
C ILE A 33 -3.20 -23.08 12.53
N ILE A 34 -4.15 -22.12 12.47
CA ILE A 34 -4.89 -21.65 13.64
C ILE A 34 -5.61 -22.79 14.37
N ALA A 35 -6.17 -23.75 13.63
CA ALA A 35 -6.92 -24.86 14.22
C ALA A 35 -6.05 -25.91 14.92
N GLN A 36 -4.77 -26.04 14.59
CA GLN A 36 -3.91 -27.13 15.02
C GLN A 36 -2.65 -26.70 15.79
N ALA A 37 -2.23 -25.45 15.64
CA ALA A 37 -0.98 -24.96 16.23
C ALA A 37 -1.10 -24.69 17.73
N SER A 38 0.00 -24.83 18.45
CA SER A 38 0.12 -24.37 19.83
C SER A 38 0.19 -22.84 19.88
N GLU A 39 -0.09 -22.25 21.04
CA GLU A 39 0.08 -20.81 21.23
C GLU A 39 1.49 -20.32 20.86
N GLN A 40 2.53 -21.09 21.20
CA GLN A 40 3.92 -20.78 20.83
C GLN A 40 4.10 -20.75 19.29
N ASP A 41 3.53 -21.72 18.58
CA ASP A 41 3.62 -21.76 17.11
C ASP A 41 2.85 -20.60 16.48
N LEU A 42 1.69 -20.22 17.05
CA LEU A 42 0.92 -19.05 16.62
C LEU A 42 1.69 -17.73 16.83
N VAL A 43 2.39 -17.57 17.96
CA VAL A 43 3.23 -16.40 18.24
C VAL A 43 4.37 -16.29 17.23
N ILE A 44 5.05 -17.39 16.94
CA ILE A 44 6.16 -17.43 15.99
C ILE A 44 5.65 -17.06 14.59
N GLU A 45 4.56 -17.69 14.15
CA GLU A 45 4.01 -17.47 12.82
C GLU A 45 3.46 -16.04 12.65
N ASN A 46 2.73 -15.53 13.64
CA ASN A 46 2.26 -14.14 13.63
C ASN A 46 3.42 -13.15 13.54
N SER A 47 4.51 -13.38 14.29
CA SER A 47 5.70 -12.55 14.26
C SER A 47 6.34 -12.52 12.88
N ARG A 48 6.46 -13.69 12.24
CA ARG A 48 7.01 -13.83 10.90
C ARG A 48 6.14 -13.06 9.86
N LEU A 49 4.83 -13.27 9.91
CA LEU A 49 3.89 -12.61 9.00
C LEU A 49 3.90 -11.08 9.16
N LEU A 50 4.01 -10.58 10.40
CA LEU A 50 4.14 -9.14 10.66
C LEU A 50 5.44 -8.56 10.07
N GLN A 51 6.56 -9.29 10.20
CA GLN A 51 7.84 -8.84 9.63
C GLN A 51 7.86 -8.87 8.10
N GLU A 52 7.15 -9.82 7.50
CA GLU A 52 7.00 -9.95 6.05
C GLU A 52 5.88 -9.06 5.48
N ASN A 53 5.20 -8.27 6.32
CA ASN A 53 4.06 -7.43 5.99
C ASN A 53 2.82 -8.18 5.46
N PHE A 54 2.69 -9.47 5.73
CA PHE A 54 1.47 -10.24 5.43
C PHE A 54 0.38 -9.97 6.46
N PHE A 55 -0.06 -8.72 6.55
CA PHE A 55 -0.93 -8.23 7.62
C PHE A 55 -2.28 -8.93 7.65
N HIS A 56 -2.86 -9.28 6.50
CA HIS A 56 -4.11 -10.01 6.46
C HIS A 56 -4.03 -11.36 7.19
N PHE A 57 -2.99 -12.12 6.93
CA PHE A 57 -2.80 -13.42 7.60
C PHE A 57 -2.37 -13.27 9.07
N ALA A 58 -1.54 -12.28 9.36
CA ALA A 58 -1.17 -11.94 10.73
C ALA A 58 -2.40 -11.54 11.55
N ASP A 59 -3.39 -10.89 10.94
CA ASP A 59 -4.64 -10.48 11.58
C ASP A 59 -5.45 -11.67 12.07
N LEU A 60 -5.65 -12.68 11.23
CA LEU A 60 -6.36 -13.92 11.58
C LEU A 60 -5.72 -14.61 12.79
N ILE A 61 -4.37 -14.65 12.83
CA ILE A 61 -3.65 -15.25 13.96
C ILE A 61 -3.71 -14.35 15.20
N SER A 62 -3.64 -13.03 15.03
CA SER A 62 -3.75 -12.08 16.15
C SER A 62 -5.11 -12.14 16.85
N ASP A 63 -6.19 -12.33 16.11
CA ASP A 63 -7.51 -12.57 16.68
C ASP A 63 -7.52 -13.83 17.55
N LYS A 64 -6.91 -14.92 17.06
CA LYS A 64 -6.78 -16.17 17.84
C LYS A 64 -5.93 -16.03 19.08
N LEU A 65 -4.83 -15.29 19.02
CA LEU A 65 -3.98 -15.01 20.18
C LEU A 65 -4.72 -14.19 21.25
N LEU A 66 -5.53 -13.21 20.84
CA LEU A 66 -6.38 -12.44 21.75
C LEU A 66 -7.54 -13.25 22.34
N GLU A 67 -8.07 -14.25 21.60
CA GLU A 67 -9.02 -15.23 22.20
C GLU A 67 -8.37 -16.06 23.31
N ILE A 68 -7.09 -16.48 23.13
CA ILE A 68 -6.35 -17.26 24.12
C ILE A 68 -6.02 -16.41 25.36
N ASN A 69 -5.54 -15.18 25.16
CA ASN A 69 -5.20 -14.27 26.25
C ASN A 69 -5.58 -12.81 25.91
N PRO A 70 -6.85 -12.42 26.23
CA PRO A 70 -7.35 -11.09 25.93
C PRO A 70 -6.60 -9.95 26.65
N GLU A 71 -5.92 -10.25 27.77
CA GLU A 71 -5.23 -9.22 28.56
C GLU A 71 -3.75 -9.09 28.21
N SER A 72 -3.21 -9.89 27.27
CA SER A 72 -1.83 -9.83 26.85
C SER A 72 -1.53 -8.48 26.20
N ALA A 73 -0.66 -7.67 26.81
CA ALA A 73 -0.18 -6.41 26.24
C ALA A 73 0.52 -6.62 24.88
N ASN A 74 1.31 -7.70 24.77
CA ASN A 74 1.98 -8.08 23.54
C ASN A 74 0.98 -8.38 22.39
N TYR A 75 -0.09 -9.15 22.67
CA TYR A 75 -1.08 -9.48 21.63
C TYR A 75 -1.92 -8.27 21.25
N LYS A 76 -2.29 -7.42 22.21
CA LYS A 76 -2.94 -6.13 21.94
C LYS A 76 -2.06 -5.22 21.09
N TYR A 77 -0.74 -5.16 21.36
CA TYR A 77 0.21 -4.38 20.57
C TYR A 77 0.24 -4.83 19.10
N ARG A 78 0.35 -6.14 18.85
CA ARG A 78 0.36 -6.72 17.49
C ARG A 78 -0.94 -6.42 16.74
N LYS A 79 -2.07 -6.64 17.39
CA LYS A 79 -3.38 -6.32 16.80
C LYS A 79 -3.53 -4.83 16.54
N GLY A 80 -3.12 -3.97 17.48
CA GLY A 80 -3.11 -2.53 17.32
C GLY A 80 -2.28 -2.06 16.12
N PHE A 81 -1.15 -2.72 15.87
CA PHE A 81 -0.33 -2.47 14.70
C PHE A 81 -1.07 -2.79 13.38
N ILE A 82 -1.78 -3.91 13.33
CA ILE A 82 -2.59 -4.31 12.18
C ILE A 82 -3.79 -3.36 11.97
N GLU A 83 -4.46 -2.96 13.05
CA GLU A 83 -5.56 -1.99 12.98
C GLU A 83 -5.08 -0.63 12.43
N LEU A 84 -3.83 -0.24 12.75
CA LEU A 84 -3.22 0.99 12.25
C LEU A 84 -2.80 0.87 10.76
N GLU A 85 -2.09 -0.20 10.39
CA GLU A 85 -1.41 -0.29 9.08
C GLU A 85 -2.33 -0.84 7.96
N MET A 86 -3.21 -1.78 8.29
CA MET A 86 -4.05 -2.45 7.30
C MET A 86 -5.51 -1.98 7.33
N ARG A 87 -6.10 -1.93 8.55
CA ARG A 87 -7.53 -1.63 8.67
C ARG A 87 -7.83 -0.14 8.74
N HIS A 88 -6.81 0.69 8.97
CA HIS A 88 -6.95 2.14 9.19
C HIS A 88 -7.99 2.50 10.26
N ASN A 89 -8.20 1.58 11.20
CA ASN A 89 -9.10 1.79 12.34
C ASN A 89 -8.33 2.43 13.50
N TYR A 90 -8.10 3.73 13.38
CA TYR A 90 -7.26 4.48 14.30
C TYR A 90 -7.80 4.49 15.72
N VAL A 91 -9.12 4.52 15.87
CA VAL A 91 -9.78 4.47 17.21
C VAL A 91 -9.48 3.14 17.91
N LYS A 92 -9.58 2.01 17.18
CA LYS A 92 -9.28 0.69 17.74
C LYS A 92 -7.79 0.52 18.02
N ALA A 93 -6.93 1.03 17.14
CA ALA A 93 -5.48 1.04 17.34
C ALA A 93 -5.10 1.83 18.61
N ILE A 94 -5.69 3.02 18.83
CA ILE A 94 -5.50 3.82 20.03
C ILE A 94 -5.91 3.03 21.29
N GLU A 95 -7.09 2.41 21.29
CA GLU A 95 -7.59 1.59 22.41
C GLU A 95 -6.59 0.48 22.77
N LEU A 96 -6.18 -0.31 21.78
CA LEU A 96 -5.27 -1.46 21.97
C LEU A 96 -3.88 -1.02 22.45
N PHE A 97 -3.31 0.01 21.84
CA PHE A 97 -2.00 0.52 22.24
C PHE A 97 -2.05 1.15 23.64
N SER A 98 -3.04 2.02 23.91
CA SER A 98 -3.14 2.73 25.21
C SER A 98 -3.24 1.79 26.39
N THR A 99 -3.93 0.67 26.23
CA THR A 99 -4.06 -0.36 27.28
C THR A 99 -2.81 -1.24 27.43
N SER A 100 -1.81 -1.09 26.54
CA SER A 100 -0.60 -1.92 26.49
C SER A 100 0.68 -1.20 26.93
N THR A 101 0.64 0.12 27.19
CA THR A 101 1.82 0.94 27.52
C THR A 101 2.40 0.74 28.92
N GLY A 102 1.77 -0.10 29.74
CA GLY A 102 2.13 -0.25 31.18
C GLY A 102 3.41 -1.02 31.45
N ASN A 103 3.91 -1.79 30.49
CA ASN A 103 5.11 -2.63 30.65
C ASN A 103 5.96 -2.57 29.39
N ILE A 104 7.04 -1.78 29.42
CA ILE A 104 7.97 -1.61 28.29
C ILE A 104 9.25 -2.40 28.54
N ASP A 105 9.63 -3.24 27.58
CA ASP A 105 10.92 -3.96 27.62
C ASP A 105 11.80 -3.52 26.44
N LYS A 106 13.06 -3.13 26.77
CA LYS A 106 14.09 -2.80 25.78
C LYS A 106 14.64 -4.02 25.04
N ASN A 107 14.47 -5.21 25.67
CA ASN A 107 14.88 -6.49 25.10
C ASN A 107 13.67 -7.30 24.60
N TYR A 108 12.62 -6.59 24.20
CA TYR A 108 11.39 -7.19 23.68
C TYR A 108 11.68 -8.27 22.63
N ASP A 109 11.15 -9.47 22.88
CA ASP A 109 11.27 -10.62 21.97
C ASP A 109 9.90 -10.98 21.39
N MET A 110 9.65 -10.54 20.18
CA MET A 110 8.38 -10.81 19.49
C MET A 110 8.12 -12.31 19.21
N TYR A 111 9.13 -13.18 19.33
CA TYR A 111 8.97 -14.62 19.10
C TYR A 111 8.71 -15.41 20.37
N SER A 112 8.73 -14.78 21.52
CA SER A 112 8.56 -15.44 22.81
C SER A 112 7.11 -15.43 23.30
N ILE A 113 6.56 -16.62 23.60
CA ILE A 113 5.27 -16.75 24.28
C ILE A 113 5.29 -16.15 25.71
N LYS A 114 6.49 -16.03 26.31
CA LYS A 114 6.66 -15.49 27.66
C LYS A 114 6.73 -13.96 27.66
N GLU A 115 6.73 -13.36 26.47
CA GLU A 115 6.81 -11.90 26.35
C GLU A 115 5.49 -11.26 26.78
N GLY A 116 5.52 -10.64 27.93
CA GLY A 116 4.37 -9.93 28.52
C GLY A 116 4.47 -8.41 28.40
N ALA A 117 5.59 -7.91 27.86
CA ALA A 117 5.84 -6.50 27.65
C ALA A 117 5.62 -6.11 26.18
N VAL A 118 5.88 -4.85 25.87
CA VAL A 118 5.85 -4.28 24.52
C VAL A 118 7.11 -3.44 24.28
N PRO A 119 7.55 -3.25 23.03
CA PRO A 119 8.68 -2.38 22.73
C PRO A 119 8.32 -0.90 22.91
N ALA A 120 9.33 -0.06 23.11
CA ALA A 120 9.13 1.40 23.19
C ALA A 120 8.48 1.99 21.92
N ASP A 121 8.59 1.30 20.79
CA ASP A 121 7.98 1.69 19.50
C ASP A 121 6.44 1.78 19.58
N ILE A 122 5.81 1.19 20.61
CA ILE A 122 4.38 1.37 20.86
C ILE A 122 4.00 2.85 20.97
N PHE A 123 4.85 3.69 21.58
CA PHE A 123 4.57 5.12 21.67
C PHE A 123 4.66 5.82 20.31
N TYR A 124 5.55 5.36 19.43
CA TYR A 124 5.60 5.85 18.05
C TYR A 124 4.32 5.49 17.29
N HIS A 125 3.88 4.23 17.37
CA HIS A 125 2.65 3.76 16.70
C HIS A 125 1.40 4.40 17.30
N LEU A 126 1.32 4.56 18.62
CA LEU A 126 0.24 5.26 19.28
C LEU A 126 0.21 6.75 18.87
N GLY A 127 1.38 7.39 18.76
CA GLY A 127 1.50 8.73 18.21
C GLY A 127 0.98 8.84 16.79
N ARG A 128 1.26 7.84 15.93
CA ARG A 128 0.73 7.76 14.56
C ARG A 128 -0.79 7.58 14.54
N ALA A 129 -1.32 6.71 15.40
CA ALA A 129 -2.75 6.47 15.49
C ALA A 129 -3.50 7.75 15.91
N TYR A 130 -3.01 8.47 16.92
CA TYR A 130 -3.55 9.78 17.31
C TYR A 130 -3.41 10.82 16.19
N HIS A 131 -2.26 10.88 15.51
CA HIS A 131 -2.04 11.82 14.41
C HIS A 131 -3.04 11.61 13.27
N LEU A 132 -3.26 10.35 12.86
CA LEU A 132 -4.22 9.99 11.82
C LEU A 132 -5.68 10.13 12.26
N ASN A 133 -5.92 10.13 13.57
CA ASN A 133 -7.24 10.44 14.18
C ASN A 133 -7.40 11.92 14.52
N GLU A 134 -6.51 12.80 14.02
CA GLU A 134 -6.51 14.26 14.18
C GLU A 134 -6.35 14.75 15.63
N ASP A 135 -6.01 13.88 16.57
CA ASP A 135 -5.65 14.25 17.95
C ASP A 135 -4.15 14.58 18.03
N PHE A 136 -3.78 15.76 17.52
CA PHE A 136 -2.39 16.18 17.40
C PHE A 136 -1.71 16.41 18.75
N GLU A 137 -2.44 16.70 19.81
CA GLU A 137 -1.87 16.91 21.15
C GLU A 137 -1.37 15.59 21.74
N ASN A 138 -2.20 14.57 21.72
CA ASN A 138 -1.81 13.24 22.15
C ASN A 138 -0.76 12.62 21.19
N ALA A 139 -0.83 12.91 19.89
CA ALA A 139 0.19 12.49 18.94
C ALA A 139 1.58 13.02 19.33
N VAL A 140 1.73 14.34 19.51
CA VAL A 140 3.00 14.99 19.92
C VAL A 140 3.52 14.45 21.24
N LYS A 141 2.60 14.23 22.21
CA LYS A 141 2.96 13.65 23.51
C LYS A 141 3.57 12.25 23.36
N ASN A 142 2.94 11.38 22.59
CA ASN A 142 3.39 10.01 22.41
C ASN A 142 4.68 9.94 21.59
N TYR A 143 4.85 10.72 20.52
CA TYR A 143 6.12 10.84 19.82
C TYR A 143 7.25 11.32 20.75
N SER A 144 6.95 12.24 21.68
CA SER A 144 7.94 12.70 22.65
C SER A 144 8.34 11.61 23.63
N PHE A 145 7.38 10.83 24.15
CA PHE A 145 7.66 9.66 24.98
C PHE A 145 8.51 8.63 24.25
N PHE A 146 8.19 8.35 22.97
CA PHE A 146 8.99 7.46 22.16
C PHE A 146 10.45 7.91 22.10
N ILE A 147 10.71 9.17 21.79
CA ILE A 147 12.08 9.74 21.68
C ILE A 147 12.83 9.64 23.01
N GLU A 148 12.13 9.77 24.14
CA GLU A 148 12.73 9.66 25.47
C GLU A 148 13.07 8.22 25.88
N GLN A 149 12.19 7.26 25.55
CA GLN A 149 12.28 5.86 25.98
C GLN A 149 13.14 4.99 25.06
N SER A 150 13.25 5.35 23.79
CA SER A 150 13.94 4.55 22.77
C SER A 150 15.46 4.66 22.86
N ASP A 151 16.16 3.68 22.29
CA ASP A 151 17.61 3.79 22.04
C ASP A 151 17.87 4.99 21.14
N LYS A 152 18.88 5.80 21.47
CA LYS A 152 19.25 7.01 20.72
C LYS A 152 19.66 6.75 19.26
N ARG A 153 19.93 5.50 18.92
CA ARG A 153 20.25 5.04 17.56
C ARG A 153 19.03 4.55 16.79
N SER A 154 17.81 4.60 17.38
CA SER A 154 16.59 4.18 16.67
C SER A 154 16.39 5.02 15.41
N GLU A 155 16.22 4.35 14.28
CA GLU A 155 15.96 4.96 12.97
C GLU A 155 14.61 5.68 12.92
N LEU A 156 13.69 5.38 13.84
CA LEU A 156 12.38 6.04 13.93
C LEU A 156 12.43 7.42 14.60
N ILE A 157 13.52 7.79 15.30
CA ILE A 157 13.62 9.09 15.98
C ILE A 157 13.53 10.28 15.01
N PRO A 158 14.25 10.29 13.87
CA PRO A 158 14.12 11.36 12.87
C PRO A 158 12.68 11.49 12.35
N GLU A 159 12.04 10.36 12.08
CA GLU A 159 10.65 10.35 11.59
C GLU A 159 9.67 10.85 12.67
N ALA A 160 9.83 10.43 13.93
CA ALA A 160 9.02 10.93 15.04
C ALA A 160 9.13 12.45 15.19
N ASN A 161 10.32 13.01 15.07
CA ASN A 161 10.53 14.46 15.10
C ASN A 161 9.84 15.16 13.92
N LYS A 162 9.95 14.62 12.72
CA LYS A 162 9.25 15.14 11.53
C LYS A 162 7.73 15.13 11.75
N ARG A 163 7.17 14.03 12.27
CA ARG A 163 5.73 13.90 12.55
C ARG A 163 5.25 14.89 13.62
N LYS A 164 6.05 15.21 14.62
CA LYS A 164 5.73 16.28 15.58
C LYS A 164 5.58 17.63 14.88
N ILE A 165 6.49 17.96 13.96
CA ILE A 165 6.39 19.20 13.16
C ILE A 165 5.12 19.17 12.29
N GLN A 166 4.81 18.03 11.68
CA GLN A 166 3.58 17.87 10.88
C GLN A 166 2.33 18.10 11.72
N CYS A 167 2.26 17.61 12.96
CA CYS A 167 1.15 17.88 13.88
C CYS A 167 0.99 19.38 14.15
N GLU A 168 2.07 20.11 14.38
CA GLU A 168 2.01 21.57 14.61
C GLU A 168 1.58 22.34 13.35
N VAL A 169 1.99 21.89 12.17
CA VAL A 169 1.53 22.46 10.89
C VAL A 169 0.04 22.17 10.70
N ALA A 170 -0.40 20.93 10.94
CA ALA A 170 -1.79 20.53 10.81
C ALA A 170 -2.72 21.37 11.72
N LYS A 171 -2.34 21.60 12.98
CA LYS A 171 -3.09 22.49 13.90
C LYS A 171 -3.28 23.89 13.31
N LYS A 172 -2.21 24.47 12.71
CA LYS A 172 -2.27 25.80 12.11
C LYS A 172 -3.17 25.85 10.88
N LEU A 173 -3.10 24.81 10.03
CA LEU A 173 -3.94 24.70 8.83
C LEU A 173 -5.41 24.54 9.22
N MET A 174 -5.73 23.68 10.19
CA MET A 174 -7.10 23.48 10.66
C MET A 174 -7.68 24.71 11.37
N ALA A 175 -6.85 25.52 12.03
CA ALA A 175 -7.27 26.78 12.62
C ALA A 175 -7.59 27.87 11.58
N ASN A 176 -7.09 27.70 10.35
CA ASN A 176 -7.29 28.64 9.25
C ASN A 176 -7.69 27.86 7.99
N PRO A 177 -8.89 27.27 7.96
CA PRO A 177 -9.32 26.45 6.84
C PRO A 177 -9.46 27.29 5.56
N GLU A 178 -9.05 26.73 4.45
CA GLU A 178 -9.29 27.31 3.14
C GLU A 178 -10.79 27.23 2.80
N ASN A 179 -11.29 28.24 2.06
CA ASN A 179 -12.68 28.25 1.62
C ASN A 179 -12.84 27.31 0.40
N VAL A 180 -12.78 26.01 0.64
CA VAL A 180 -12.97 24.97 -0.37
C VAL A 180 -14.12 24.06 0.03
N ASN A 181 -14.85 23.55 -0.96
CA ASN A 181 -15.85 22.51 -0.76
C ASN A 181 -15.38 21.22 -1.42
N VAL A 182 -15.17 20.17 -0.62
CA VAL A 182 -14.80 18.84 -1.11
C VAL A 182 -16.10 18.05 -1.30
N VAL A 183 -16.36 17.65 -2.55
CA VAL A 183 -17.58 16.92 -2.91
C VAL A 183 -17.21 15.50 -3.31
N ASN A 184 -17.89 14.51 -2.72
CA ASN A 184 -17.82 13.13 -3.17
C ASN A 184 -18.47 13.00 -4.56
N LEU A 185 -17.80 12.32 -5.48
CA LEU A 185 -18.27 12.18 -6.87
C LEU A 185 -19.37 11.12 -7.05
N GLY A 186 -19.87 10.52 -5.97
CA GLY A 186 -20.92 9.51 -5.99
C GLY A 186 -20.40 8.08 -6.20
N ASP A 187 -21.30 7.12 -6.03
CA ASP A 187 -20.99 5.68 -6.00
C ASP A 187 -20.47 5.13 -7.34
N SER A 188 -20.68 5.85 -8.44
CA SER A 188 -20.09 5.51 -9.74
C SER A 188 -18.57 5.59 -9.73
N ILE A 189 -18.01 6.54 -8.96
CA ILE A 189 -16.58 6.79 -8.84
C ILE A 189 -16.07 6.26 -7.51
N ASN A 190 -16.66 6.71 -6.39
CA ASN A 190 -16.20 6.39 -5.05
C ASN A 190 -16.94 5.17 -4.51
N THR A 191 -16.26 4.03 -4.47
CA THR A 191 -16.79 2.77 -3.96
C THR A 191 -16.34 2.52 -2.51
N GLU A 192 -16.73 1.39 -1.95
CA GLU A 192 -16.19 0.90 -0.67
C GLU A 192 -14.72 0.43 -0.77
N TYR A 193 -14.19 0.30 -1.99
CA TYR A 193 -12.81 -0.06 -2.28
C TYR A 193 -11.95 1.19 -2.49
N ALA A 194 -10.64 1.01 -2.59
CA ALA A 194 -9.74 2.12 -2.87
C ALA A 194 -9.89 2.58 -4.32
N ASP A 195 -10.24 3.85 -4.50
CA ASP A 195 -10.31 4.55 -5.78
C ASP A 195 -9.33 5.72 -5.76
N PHE A 196 -8.37 5.76 -6.70
CA PHE A 196 -7.24 6.69 -6.64
C PHE A 196 -6.61 6.96 -8.03
N SER A 197 -5.53 7.74 -8.08
CA SER A 197 -4.77 8.09 -9.30
C SER A 197 -5.66 8.63 -10.43
N SER A 198 -6.55 9.54 -10.09
CA SER A 198 -7.50 10.13 -11.03
C SER A 198 -6.84 11.10 -12.02
N ASN A 199 -7.20 10.98 -13.29
CA ASN A 199 -6.81 11.85 -14.39
C ASN A 199 -8.06 12.29 -15.14
N ILE A 200 -8.27 13.59 -15.23
CA ILE A 200 -9.41 14.16 -15.96
C ILE A 200 -8.99 14.53 -17.38
N SER A 201 -9.88 14.34 -18.36
CA SER A 201 -9.69 14.77 -19.74
C SER A 201 -9.57 16.29 -19.82
N LEU A 202 -8.99 16.80 -20.92
CA LEU A 202 -8.79 18.24 -21.11
C LEU A 202 -10.12 19.02 -21.13
N ASP A 203 -11.18 18.43 -21.67
CA ASP A 203 -12.51 19.02 -21.70
C ASP A 203 -13.31 18.83 -20.39
N GLY A 204 -12.74 18.11 -19.42
CA GLY A 204 -13.35 17.83 -18.13
C GLY A 204 -14.47 16.79 -18.13
N ARG A 205 -14.66 16.06 -19.24
CA ARG A 205 -15.82 15.16 -19.41
C ARG A 205 -15.54 13.68 -19.23
N ALA A 206 -14.28 13.28 -19.26
CA ALA A 206 -13.87 11.91 -18.97
C ALA A 206 -12.93 11.88 -17.77
N LEU A 207 -13.15 10.92 -16.89
CA LEU A 207 -12.29 10.64 -15.74
C LEU A 207 -11.70 9.26 -15.90
N TYR A 208 -10.38 9.16 -15.85
CA TYR A 208 -9.63 7.91 -15.80
C TYR A 208 -9.08 7.76 -14.40
N PHE A 209 -9.30 6.61 -13.78
CA PHE A 209 -8.86 6.40 -12.40
C PHE A 209 -8.55 4.93 -12.13
N THR A 210 -7.80 4.67 -11.10
CA THR A 210 -7.50 3.32 -10.63
C THR A 210 -8.49 2.94 -9.54
N SER A 211 -8.97 1.70 -9.58
CA SER A 211 -9.86 1.14 -8.57
C SER A 211 -9.48 -0.29 -8.20
N ARG A 212 -9.65 -0.63 -6.94
CA ARG A 212 -9.53 -2.00 -6.42
C ARG A 212 -10.89 -2.67 -6.24
N ARG A 213 -11.91 -2.22 -6.98
CA ARG A 213 -13.24 -2.87 -6.96
C ARG A 213 -13.19 -4.23 -7.66
N PRO A 214 -13.95 -5.24 -7.19
CA PRO A 214 -14.04 -6.53 -7.88
C PRO A 214 -14.61 -6.38 -9.29
N TRP A 215 -14.21 -7.27 -10.19
CA TRP A 215 -14.78 -7.31 -11.52
C TRP A 215 -16.23 -7.80 -11.48
N ALA A 216 -17.11 -7.11 -12.20
CA ALA A 216 -18.54 -7.46 -12.25
C ALA A 216 -18.80 -8.85 -12.86
N ASP A 217 -17.94 -9.32 -13.77
CA ASP A 217 -17.98 -10.66 -14.38
C ASP A 217 -17.37 -11.75 -13.50
N GLY A 218 -16.67 -11.39 -12.42
CA GLY A 218 -16.04 -12.30 -11.46
C GLY A 218 -14.69 -12.90 -11.90
N GLU A 219 -14.17 -12.57 -13.08
CA GLU A 219 -12.95 -13.21 -13.61
C GLU A 219 -11.68 -12.96 -12.76
N SER A 220 -11.59 -11.79 -12.12
CA SER A 220 -10.45 -11.42 -11.27
C SER A 220 -10.71 -11.56 -9.76
N ASN A 221 -11.86 -12.07 -9.35
CA ASN A 221 -12.29 -12.02 -7.95
C ASN A 221 -11.64 -13.11 -7.07
N ASN A 222 -10.93 -14.06 -7.67
CA ASN A 222 -10.27 -15.16 -6.96
C ASN A 222 -8.85 -14.81 -6.48
N PHE A 223 -8.29 -13.71 -6.96
CA PHE A 223 -6.98 -13.25 -6.51
C PHE A 223 -7.14 -12.12 -5.49
N ARG A 224 -6.36 -12.19 -4.44
CA ARG A 224 -6.22 -11.17 -3.42
C ARG A 224 -4.74 -10.96 -3.12
N ASP A 225 -4.34 -9.72 -2.96
CA ASP A 225 -3.04 -9.39 -2.42
C ASP A 225 -2.89 -10.00 -1.01
N PRO A 226 -1.90 -10.87 -0.77
CA PRO A 226 -1.72 -11.54 0.52
C PRO A 226 -1.29 -10.58 1.64
N MET A 227 -0.77 -9.40 1.31
CA MET A 227 -0.36 -8.40 2.30
C MET A 227 -1.58 -7.73 2.95
N LEU A 228 -2.48 -7.21 2.13
CA LEU A 228 -3.60 -6.38 2.57
C LEU A 228 -4.99 -6.95 2.22
N ASN A 229 -5.04 -8.10 1.55
CA ASN A 229 -6.27 -8.73 1.07
C ASN A 229 -7.08 -7.86 0.09
N HIS A 230 -6.41 -7.04 -0.69
CA HIS A 230 -7.03 -6.21 -1.71
C HIS A 230 -7.23 -6.96 -3.02
N PHE A 231 -8.24 -6.58 -3.79
CA PHE A 231 -8.30 -6.93 -5.20
C PHE A 231 -7.20 -6.25 -6.00
N PRO A 232 -6.81 -6.78 -7.17
CA PRO A 232 -5.89 -6.10 -8.06
C PRO A 232 -6.33 -4.68 -8.41
N GLU A 233 -5.38 -3.87 -8.79
CA GLU A 233 -5.62 -2.54 -9.32
C GLU A 233 -6.01 -2.62 -10.78
N ASP A 234 -7.12 -1.98 -11.14
CA ASP A 234 -7.60 -1.88 -12.51
C ASP A 234 -7.93 -0.44 -12.87
N ILE A 235 -7.87 -0.14 -14.17
CA ILE A 235 -8.15 1.20 -14.69
C ILE A 235 -9.61 1.27 -15.12
N TYR A 236 -10.29 2.32 -14.66
CA TYR A 236 -11.67 2.63 -14.99
C TYR A 236 -11.76 3.98 -15.70
N GLN A 237 -12.76 4.10 -16.56
CA GLN A 237 -13.16 5.33 -17.20
C GLN A 237 -14.60 5.64 -16.84
N ALA A 238 -14.91 6.90 -16.52
CA ALA A 238 -16.27 7.40 -16.34
C ALA A 238 -16.49 8.64 -17.21
N GLN A 239 -17.75 8.92 -17.53
CA GLN A 239 -18.16 10.09 -18.32
C GLN A 239 -18.95 11.05 -17.43
N LEU A 240 -18.76 12.37 -17.66
CA LEU A 240 -19.54 13.42 -17.02
C LEU A 240 -20.64 13.88 -17.96
N ASP A 241 -21.88 13.84 -17.50
CA ASP A 241 -23.03 14.37 -18.26
C ASP A 241 -23.21 15.89 -18.10
N GLY A 242 -24.24 16.43 -18.76
CA GLY A 242 -24.58 17.86 -18.69
C GLY A 242 -25.15 18.32 -17.35
N GLU A 243 -25.47 17.41 -16.44
CA GLU A 243 -26.00 17.67 -15.09
C GLU A 243 -24.93 17.60 -14.00
N ASN A 244 -23.66 17.42 -14.40
CA ASN A 244 -22.50 17.21 -13.54
C ASN A 244 -22.56 15.91 -12.74
N ASP A 245 -23.15 14.86 -13.31
CA ASP A 245 -23.16 13.52 -12.74
C ASP A 245 -22.22 12.57 -13.50
N TRP A 246 -21.42 11.81 -12.74
CA TRP A 246 -20.50 10.81 -13.29
C TRP A 246 -21.21 9.49 -13.51
N HIS A 247 -21.20 9.01 -14.74
CA HIS A 247 -21.89 7.79 -15.13
C HIS A 247 -21.06 6.92 -16.09
N ASP A 248 -21.62 5.80 -16.53
CA ASP A 248 -20.99 4.88 -17.50
C ASP A 248 -19.60 4.42 -17.09
N THR A 249 -19.38 4.26 -15.79
CA THR A 249 -18.10 3.77 -15.25
C THR A 249 -17.82 2.36 -15.77
N LYS A 250 -16.74 2.21 -16.51
CA LYS A 250 -16.33 0.96 -17.16
C LYS A 250 -14.86 0.68 -16.89
N ARG A 251 -14.55 -0.58 -16.57
CA ARG A 251 -13.17 -1.07 -16.60
C ARG A 251 -12.65 -1.00 -18.04
N MET A 252 -11.43 -0.53 -18.19
CA MET A 252 -10.80 -0.45 -19.50
C MET A 252 -10.42 -1.86 -20.00
N SER A 253 -10.62 -2.10 -21.30
CA SER A 253 -10.46 -3.42 -21.93
C SER A 253 -9.02 -3.95 -21.94
N MET A 254 -8.03 -3.08 -21.70
CA MET A 254 -6.63 -3.49 -21.61
C MET A 254 -6.26 -4.15 -20.28
N CYS A 255 -7.06 -3.98 -19.22
CA CYS A 255 -6.81 -4.59 -17.91
C CYS A 255 -6.91 -6.13 -17.98
N LYS A 256 -5.99 -6.79 -17.28
CA LYS A 256 -5.88 -8.25 -17.25
C LYS A 256 -6.18 -8.81 -15.86
N PRO A 257 -6.80 -10.00 -15.76
CA PRO A 257 -7.05 -10.63 -14.48
C PRO A 257 -5.75 -10.85 -13.68
N ASN A 258 -5.82 -10.60 -12.37
CA ASN A 258 -4.74 -10.89 -11.41
C ASN A 258 -3.42 -10.12 -11.64
N ILE A 259 -3.50 -8.97 -12.26
CA ILE A 259 -2.37 -8.05 -12.49
C ILE A 259 -2.74 -6.68 -11.96
N ASN A 260 -1.82 -5.99 -11.30
CA ASN A 260 -2.01 -4.60 -10.91
C ASN A 260 -1.71 -3.69 -12.10
N GLU A 261 -2.71 -2.93 -12.53
CA GLU A 261 -2.63 -1.96 -13.61
C GLU A 261 -3.22 -0.64 -13.13
N ALA A 262 -2.37 0.37 -12.96
CA ALA A 262 -2.78 1.67 -12.45
C ALA A 262 -2.69 2.75 -13.51
N THR A 263 -3.61 3.73 -13.45
CA THR A 263 -3.56 4.93 -14.27
C THR A 263 -2.37 5.79 -13.85
N VAL A 264 -1.57 6.19 -14.81
CA VAL A 264 -0.42 7.07 -14.57
C VAL A 264 -0.68 8.46 -15.14
N SER A 265 -1.03 8.55 -16.42
CA SER A 265 -1.44 9.81 -17.06
C SER A 265 -2.18 9.55 -18.36
N VAL A 266 -2.86 10.59 -18.87
CA VAL A 266 -3.55 10.57 -20.15
C VAL A 266 -2.95 11.66 -21.05
N SER A 267 -2.74 11.36 -22.34
CA SER A 267 -2.27 12.37 -23.30
C SER A 267 -3.34 13.47 -23.49
N ILE A 268 -2.89 14.68 -23.83
CA ILE A 268 -3.77 15.85 -23.99
C ILE A 268 -4.87 15.60 -25.05
N ASP A 269 -4.56 14.85 -26.10
CA ASP A 269 -5.50 14.50 -27.17
C ASP A 269 -6.36 13.28 -26.84
N GLU A 270 -6.23 12.72 -25.63
CA GLU A 270 -6.93 11.55 -25.09
C GLU A 270 -6.76 10.27 -25.93
N ARG A 271 -5.79 10.26 -26.83
CA ARG A 271 -5.51 9.10 -27.69
C ARG A 271 -4.57 8.09 -27.08
N ARG A 272 -3.97 8.40 -25.92
CA ARG A 272 -3.04 7.54 -25.22
C ARG A 272 -3.25 7.61 -23.72
N VAL A 273 -3.36 6.45 -23.09
CA VAL A 273 -3.31 6.30 -21.63
C VAL A 273 -1.99 5.65 -21.26
N TYR A 274 -1.24 6.27 -20.36
CA TYR A 274 -0.05 5.69 -19.75
C TYR A 274 -0.46 4.96 -18.47
N THR A 275 0.08 3.76 -18.30
CA THR A 275 -0.26 2.87 -17.21
C THR A 275 0.99 2.33 -16.55
N TYR A 276 0.86 2.04 -15.28
CA TYR A 276 1.78 1.21 -14.53
C TYR A 276 1.34 -0.26 -14.63
N ASN A 277 2.28 -1.19 -14.68
CA ASN A 277 1.99 -2.62 -14.63
C ASN A 277 3.14 -3.34 -13.92
N ASP A 278 2.81 -4.28 -13.02
CA ASP A 278 3.78 -5.01 -12.20
C ASP A 278 4.03 -6.46 -12.64
N LYS A 279 3.58 -6.82 -13.83
CA LYS A 279 3.70 -8.18 -14.38
C LYS A 279 5.13 -8.73 -14.40
N SER A 280 6.11 -7.87 -14.51
CA SER A 280 7.53 -8.24 -14.48
C SER A 280 8.05 -8.60 -13.08
N GLY A 281 7.25 -8.31 -12.01
CA GLY A 281 7.68 -8.35 -10.62
C GLY A 281 8.40 -7.07 -10.17
N LEU A 282 8.72 -6.18 -11.12
CA LEU A 282 9.14 -4.80 -10.95
C LEU A 282 8.12 -3.93 -11.68
N GLY A 283 7.87 -2.72 -11.21
CA GLY A 283 6.93 -1.84 -11.87
C GLY A 283 7.52 -1.22 -13.13
N ASP A 284 6.80 -1.28 -14.22
CA ASP A 284 7.18 -0.68 -15.51
C ASP A 284 6.07 0.25 -16.02
N ILE A 285 6.44 1.21 -16.86
CA ILE A 285 5.50 2.11 -17.54
C ILE A 285 5.14 1.55 -18.91
N TYR A 286 3.83 1.44 -19.13
CA TYR A 286 3.22 1.01 -20.38
C TYR A 286 2.34 2.12 -20.95
N TYR A 287 1.86 1.94 -22.16
CA TYR A 287 0.81 2.78 -22.73
C TYR A 287 -0.14 1.95 -23.58
N SER A 288 -1.35 2.48 -23.74
CA SER A 288 -2.37 1.98 -24.66
C SER A 288 -2.85 3.12 -25.54
N ASP A 289 -2.97 2.88 -26.83
CA ASP A 289 -3.45 3.86 -27.82
C ASP A 289 -4.93 3.63 -28.11
N PHE A 290 -5.71 4.71 -28.20
CA PHE A 290 -7.10 4.68 -28.65
C PHE A 290 -7.16 4.56 -30.17
N LEU A 291 -7.55 3.40 -30.66
CA LEU A 291 -7.59 3.06 -32.08
C LEU A 291 -8.96 2.44 -32.43
N ASN A 292 -9.60 2.95 -33.49
CA ASN A 292 -10.88 2.40 -33.99
C ASN A 292 -12.00 2.31 -32.93
N GLY A 293 -12.04 3.21 -31.97
CA GLY A 293 -13.07 3.24 -30.94
C GLY A 293 -12.76 2.46 -29.66
N GLU A 294 -11.59 1.83 -29.58
CA GLU A 294 -11.16 1.03 -28.43
C GLU A 294 -9.70 1.28 -28.07
N PHE A 295 -9.34 1.04 -26.82
CA PHE A 295 -7.95 1.05 -26.37
C PHE A 295 -7.25 -0.26 -26.74
N SER A 296 -6.07 -0.12 -27.35
CA SER A 296 -5.22 -1.25 -27.75
C SER A 296 -4.69 -2.02 -26.54
N PRO A 297 -4.20 -3.26 -26.67
CA PRO A 297 -3.39 -3.89 -25.65
C PRO A 297 -2.22 -3.02 -25.25
N ILE A 298 -1.86 -3.01 -23.95
CA ILE A 298 -0.73 -2.23 -23.45
C ILE A 298 0.59 -2.67 -24.05
N VAL A 299 1.47 -1.70 -24.32
CA VAL A 299 2.85 -1.93 -24.76
C VAL A 299 3.81 -1.14 -23.89
N PRO A 300 4.99 -1.68 -23.57
CA PRO A 300 5.96 -0.97 -22.73
C PRO A 300 6.44 0.31 -23.43
N VAL A 301 6.68 1.36 -22.67
CA VAL A 301 7.35 2.57 -23.15
C VAL A 301 8.75 2.17 -23.60
N LYS A 302 9.01 2.25 -24.91
CA LYS A 302 10.25 1.79 -25.55
C LYS A 302 11.35 2.84 -25.43
N THR A 303 11.81 3.08 -24.24
CA THR A 303 13.10 3.74 -24.07
C THR A 303 13.83 3.00 -22.96
N ASP A 304 15.05 2.53 -23.25
CA ASP A 304 15.98 1.93 -22.29
C ASP A 304 16.26 2.88 -21.11
N LYS A 305 15.72 4.09 -21.15
CA LYS A 305 15.92 5.15 -20.18
C LYS A 305 14.75 5.34 -19.23
N VAL A 306 13.56 4.86 -19.56
CA VAL A 306 12.40 4.87 -18.68
C VAL A 306 12.30 3.51 -18.00
N ASN A 307 11.91 2.46 -18.71
CA ASN A 307 11.86 1.11 -18.16
C ASN A 307 13.24 0.46 -18.24
N THR A 308 13.86 0.21 -17.11
CA THR A 308 15.21 -0.38 -17.03
C THR A 308 15.17 -1.91 -16.92
N GLY A 309 14.04 -2.49 -16.51
CA GLY A 309 13.89 -3.91 -16.25
C GLY A 309 14.61 -4.42 -15.00
N GLU A 310 15.30 -3.54 -14.27
CA GLU A 310 16.04 -3.85 -13.04
C GLU A 310 15.56 -2.99 -11.85
N ARG A 311 14.75 -1.98 -12.11
CA ARG A 311 14.31 -0.97 -11.18
C ARG A 311 12.81 -0.76 -11.26
N TRP A 312 12.26 -0.11 -10.26
CA TRP A 312 10.84 0.15 -10.14
C TRP A 312 10.51 1.53 -10.73
N GLU A 313 9.77 1.56 -11.83
CA GLU A 313 9.25 2.78 -12.45
C GLU A 313 7.73 2.89 -12.21
N THR A 314 7.25 4.03 -11.68
CA THR A 314 5.84 4.12 -11.24
C THR A 314 5.03 5.24 -11.86
N HIS A 315 5.53 6.42 -11.98
CA HIS A 315 4.82 7.59 -12.47
C HIS A 315 5.44 8.08 -13.77
N TYR A 316 4.63 8.56 -14.68
CA TYR A 316 5.08 9.02 -15.98
C TYR A 316 4.13 10.11 -16.50
N THR A 317 4.66 11.19 -16.98
CA THR A 317 3.89 12.22 -17.67
C THR A 317 4.70 12.84 -18.78
N VAL A 318 3.99 13.31 -19.80
CA VAL A 318 4.58 13.97 -20.97
C VAL A 318 4.17 15.45 -20.93
N SER A 319 5.13 16.34 -21.21
CA SER A 319 4.81 17.77 -21.35
C SER A 319 3.80 18.01 -22.49
N PRO A 320 3.00 19.09 -22.42
CA PRO A 320 1.98 19.38 -23.42
C PRO A 320 2.50 19.48 -24.86
N ASP A 321 3.75 19.90 -25.02
CA ASP A 321 4.41 20.00 -26.33
C ASP A 321 5.04 18.66 -26.81
N GLY A 322 4.95 17.60 -25.97
CA GLY A 322 5.49 16.28 -26.28
C GLY A 322 7.03 16.17 -26.23
N ASN A 323 7.73 17.21 -25.78
CA ASN A 323 9.19 17.30 -25.86
C ASN A 323 9.91 16.85 -24.59
N SER A 324 9.20 16.79 -23.47
CA SER A 324 9.76 16.39 -22.18
C SER A 324 8.91 15.32 -21.54
N ILE A 325 9.58 14.38 -20.87
CA ILE A 325 8.94 13.38 -20.02
C ILE A 325 9.46 13.50 -18.59
N PHE A 326 8.58 13.24 -17.64
CA PHE A 326 8.92 13.13 -16.23
C PHE A 326 8.46 11.76 -15.73
N PHE A 327 9.28 11.08 -14.96
CA PHE A 327 8.94 9.77 -14.43
C PHE A 327 9.61 9.55 -13.06
N VAL A 328 9.08 8.62 -12.28
CA VAL A 328 9.61 8.24 -10.98
C VAL A 328 10.27 6.87 -11.08
N SER A 329 11.49 6.76 -10.56
CA SER A 329 12.24 5.51 -10.51
C SER A 329 13.03 5.40 -9.19
N ASP A 330 13.35 4.19 -8.76
CA ASP A 330 14.27 3.88 -7.67
C ASP A 330 15.69 3.51 -8.16
N ARG A 331 16.00 3.90 -9.43
CA ARG A 331 17.38 3.79 -9.94
C ARG A 331 18.32 4.64 -9.09
N GLU A 332 19.61 4.44 -9.23
CA GLU A 332 20.66 5.05 -8.41
C GLU A 332 20.34 6.48 -7.94
N GLY A 333 20.20 6.64 -6.62
CA GLY A 333 19.92 7.87 -5.89
C GLY A 333 20.01 7.60 -4.39
N ASP A 334 20.30 8.64 -3.61
CA ASP A 334 20.54 8.49 -2.16
C ASP A 334 19.26 8.42 -1.32
N MET A 335 18.08 8.69 -1.91
CA MET A 335 16.82 8.93 -1.19
C MET A 335 15.67 7.98 -1.54
N GLY A 336 15.91 6.91 -2.29
CA GLY A 336 14.88 5.97 -2.73
C GLY A 336 14.26 6.35 -4.06
N LYS A 337 12.93 6.49 -4.15
CA LYS A 337 12.25 6.86 -5.41
C LYS A 337 12.41 8.36 -5.69
N GLU A 338 12.96 8.70 -6.84
CA GLU A 338 13.23 10.08 -7.27
C GLU A 338 12.53 10.39 -8.59
N ILE A 339 12.33 11.69 -8.88
CA ILE A 339 11.75 12.17 -10.14
C ILE A 339 12.89 12.40 -11.13
N PHE A 340 12.80 11.73 -12.25
CA PHE A 340 13.70 11.88 -13.39
C PHE A 340 13.02 12.65 -14.53
N THR A 341 13.82 13.33 -15.32
CA THR A 341 13.34 14.01 -16.52
C THR A 341 14.19 13.62 -17.73
N SER A 342 13.55 13.61 -18.91
CA SER A 342 14.22 13.32 -20.17
C SER A 342 13.62 14.19 -21.26
N TRP A 343 14.43 14.63 -22.22
CA TRP A 343 14.03 15.48 -23.33
C TRP A 343 14.16 14.76 -24.67
N LYS A 344 13.23 15.07 -25.58
CA LYS A 344 13.28 14.63 -26.94
C LYS A 344 14.36 15.45 -27.68
N MET A 345 15.31 14.76 -28.29
CA MET A 345 16.26 15.38 -29.22
C MET A 345 15.89 15.02 -30.65
N GLU A 346 15.56 16.03 -31.48
CA GLU A 346 15.42 15.87 -32.91
C GLU A 346 16.81 15.77 -33.55
N TYR A 347 17.31 14.56 -33.77
CA TYR A 347 18.42 14.32 -34.67
C TYR A 347 17.97 13.35 -35.77
N LEU A 348 17.77 13.92 -36.98
CA LEU A 348 17.63 13.19 -38.25
C LEU A 348 16.90 11.83 -38.16
N SER A 349 15.57 11.88 -38.16
CA SER A 349 14.69 10.70 -38.36
C SER A 349 14.60 9.63 -37.25
N LYS A 350 15.19 9.82 -36.08
CA LYS A 350 14.98 8.96 -34.92
C LYS A 350 14.76 9.80 -33.66
N GLU A 351 13.68 9.52 -32.94
CA GLU A 351 13.39 10.14 -31.64
C GLU A 351 14.27 9.50 -30.58
N PHE A 352 15.07 10.31 -29.88
CA PHE A 352 15.86 9.89 -28.71
C PHE A 352 15.53 10.80 -27.53
N PHE A 353 15.38 10.22 -26.34
CA PHE A 353 15.29 10.96 -25.09
C PHE A 353 16.60 10.88 -24.34
N ILE A 354 17.05 12.00 -23.78
CA ILE A 354 18.24 12.08 -22.92
C ILE A 354 17.77 12.37 -21.50
N SER A 355 18.10 11.49 -20.54
CA SER A 355 17.94 11.76 -19.11
C SER A 355 19.21 12.44 -18.56
N LEU A 356 19.03 13.41 -17.69
CA LEU A 356 20.07 13.95 -16.83
C LEU A 356 19.90 13.43 -15.43
#